data_3cd149f0228a66b11b12f607363209fe
#
_entry.id   3cd149f0228a66b11b12f607363209fe
#
_cell.length_a   1.000
_cell.length_b   1.000
_cell.length_c   1.000
_cell.angle_alpha   90.00
_cell.angle_beta   90.00
_cell.angle_gamma   90.00
#
_symmetry.space_group_name_H-M   'P 1'
#
loop_
_entity.id
_entity.type
_entity.pdbx_description
1 polymer ?
#
loop_
_entity_poly.entity_id
_entity_poly.type
_entity_poly.pdbx_seq_one_letter_code
_entity_poly.pdbx_strand_id
1 'polypeptide(L)'
;IVGGNNEFAKTAAESVSNNPGEQNFNPLIIYGGVGLGKTHLMHAIGNKALDKDSELNIVNITSEQFTLDFVNSLRKNKTIEFAQNYRSSDILLIDDIQFFRGKEQTQEQFFHTFNVLHQSGKQIVLTADKFPGEMKGLQSRLLSRFNSGLSVDVQPPNFELRVAILLEKAEQNGLTLDYSSIEFIARHIKNNVRDLEGTIIRLLAKSSLLNIEINNSLVTEVVRERV
;
A
#
# COMPACT_ATOMS: atom_id res chain seq x y z
N ILE A 1 8.50 -4.07 9.80
CA ILE A 1 9.96 -4.35 9.78
C ILE A 1 10.60 -3.50 8.69
N VAL A 2 11.78 -2.95 8.97
CA VAL A 2 12.54 -2.09 8.06
C VAL A 2 13.78 -2.85 7.59
N GLY A 3 14.09 -2.75 6.31
CA GLY A 3 15.28 -3.29 5.70
C GLY A 3 15.65 -2.50 4.45
N GLY A 4 16.80 -2.80 3.84
CA GLY A 4 17.28 -2.04 2.67
C GLY A 4 16.31 -1.98 1.49
N ASN A 5 15.32 -2.90 1.43
CA ASN A 5 14.29 -2.94 0.40
C ASN A 5 13.18 -1.88 0.55
N ASN A 6 13.02 -1.27 1.74
CA ASN A 6 11.96 -0.31 2.03
C ASN A 6 12.40 0.88 2.88
N GLU A 7 13.68 1.00 3.20
CA GLU A 7 14.22 2.04 4.07
C GLU A 7 13.97 3.45 3.51
N PHE A 8 14.22 3.65 2.22
CA PHE A 8 13.97 4.94 1.57
C PHE A 8 12.47 5.28 1.54
N ALA A 9 11.62 4.31 1.20
CA ALA A 9 10.18 4.49 1.21
C ALA A 9 9.65 4.81 2.62
N LYS A 10 10.19 4.14 3.67
CA LYS A 10 9.86 4.45 5.07
C LYS A 10 10.28 5.86 5.44
N THR A 11 11.51 6.27 5.13
CA THR A 11 12.02 7.61 5.46
C THR A 11 11.19 8.71 4.77
N ALA A 12 10.83 8.52 3.50
CA ALA A 12 9.94 9.41 2.78
C ALA A 12 8.54 9.48 3.43
N ALA A 13 7.98 8.33 3.81
CA ALA A 13 6.70 8.26 4.52
C ALA A 13 6.73 8.98 5.87
N GLU A 14 7.82 8.85 6.63
CA GLU A 14 8.02 9.56 7.89
C GLU A 14 8.14 11.07 7.68
N SER A 15 8.84 11.52 6.65
CA SER A 15 8.93 12.96 6.32
C SER A 15 7.55 13.52 5.99
N VAL A 16 6.81 12.87 5.10
CA VAL A 16 5.46 13.29 4.69
C VAL A 16 4.48 13.29 5.87
N SER A 17 4.53 12.28 6.74
CA SER A 17 3.64 12.24 7.92
C SER A 17 4.00 13.31 8.97
N ASN A 18 5.25 13.77 8.97
CA ASN A 18 5.70 14.80 9.88
C ASN A 18 5.33 16.21 9.41
N ASN A 19 5.38 16.45 8.10
CA ASN A 19 5.12 17.75 7.47
C ASN A 19 4.28 17.54 6.19
N PRO A 20 2.96 17.25 6.32
CA PRO A 20 2.10 17.07 5.16
C PRO A 20 2.04 18.34 4.30
N GLY A 21 2.07 18.18 2.97
CA GLY A 21 1.98 19.28 2.01
C GLY A 21 3.33 19.91 1.65
N GLU A 22 4.44 19.40 2.16
CA GLU A 22 5.77 19.86 1.73
C GLU A 22 5.96 19.64 0.23
N GLN A 23 6.22 20.70 -0.53
CA GLN A 23 6.19 20.70 -1.99
C GLN A 23 7.10 19.67 -2.64
N ASN A 24 8.27 19.41 -2.08
CA ASN A 24 9.26 18.48 -2.65
C ASN A 24 8.80 17.02 -2.59
N PHE A 25 7.88 16.67 -1.67
CA PHE A 25 7.38 15.31 -1.46
C PHE A 25 5.87 15.20 -1.75
N ASN A 26 5.34 16.11 -2.56
CA ASN A 26 3.93 16.14 -2.93
C ASN A 26 3.76 16.17 -4.48
N PRO A 27 3.18 15.10 -5.08
CA PRO A 27 2.70 13.89 -4.44
C PRO A 27 3.83 12.97 -3.97
N LEU A 28 3.56 12.12 -2.96
CA LEU A 28 4.36 10.94 -2.68
C LEU A 28 3.75 9.74 -3.38
N ILE A 29 4.53 9.04 -4.20
CA ILE A 29 4.10 7.80 -4.87
C ILE A 29 4.93 6.64 -4.35
N ILE A 30 4.25 5.66 -3.77
CA ILE A 30 4.85 4.42 -3.28
C ILE A 30 4.53 3.33 -4.30
N TYR A 31 5.56 2.83 -5.00
CA TYR A 31 5.32 1.82 -6.02
C TYR A 31 6.13 0.54 -5.77
N GLY A 32 5.72 -0.55 -6.41
CA GLY A 32 6.37 -1.85 -6.30
C GLY A 32 5.40 -3.00 -6.49
N GLY A 33 5.90 -4.21 -6.52
CA GLY A 33 5.12 -5.43 -6.73
C GLY A 33 3.96 -5.61 -5.76
N VAL A 34 3.08 -6.55 -6.08
CA VAL A 34 1.92 -6.89 -5.23
C VAL A 34 2.40 -7.50 -3.90
N GLY A 35 1.73 -7.14 -2.79
CA GLY A 35 2.00 -7.76 -1.48
C GLY A 35 3.29 -7.32 -0.79
N LEU A 36 3.92 -6.20 -1.21
CA LEU A 36 5.15 -5.67 -0.62
C LEU A 36 4.93 -4.68 0.53
N GLY A 37 3.68 -4.37 0.88
CA GLY A 37 3.36 -3.49 2.01
C GLY A 37 3.11 -2.02 1.65
N LYS A 38 2.92 -1.67 0.37
CA LYS A 38 2.64 -0.28 -0.07
C LYS A 38 1.44 0.34 0.64
N THR A 39 0.30 -0.36 0.63
CA THR A 39 -0.93 0.06 1.32
C THR A 39 -0.70 0.22 2.82
N HIS A 40 0.06 -0.70 3.43
CA HIS A 40 0.41 -0.61 4.86
C HIS A 40 1.22 0.65 5.16
N LEU A 41 2.21 0.97 4.32
CA LEU A 41 3.02 2.19 4.48
C LEU A 41 2.18 3.45 4.28
N MET A 42 1.28 3.46 3.29
CA MET A 42 0.35 4.57 3.06
C MET A 42 -0.58 4.79 4.26
N HIS A 43 -1.14 3.73 4.85
CA HIS A 43 -1.96 3.82 6.06
C HIS A 43 -1.14 4.32 7.25
N ALA A 44 0.12 3.90 7.38
CA ALA A 44 1.01 4.36 8.45
C ALA A 44 1.28 5.88 8.36
N ILE A 45 1.34 6.45 7.15
CA ILE A 45 1.42 7.92 6.96
C ILE A 45 0.20 8.60 7.55
N GLY A 46 -1.01 8.14 7.18
CA GLY A 46 -2.25 8.72 7.68
C GLY A 46 -2.39 8.63 9.19
N ASN A 47 -2.15 7.45 9.76
CA ASN A 47 -2.23 7.25 11.21
C ASN A 47 -1.24 8.14 11.96
N LYS A 48 0.02 8.19 11.52
CA LYS A 48 1.03 9.02 12.17
C LYS A 48 0.75 10.53 12.05
N ALA A 49 0.13 10.97 10.96
CA ALA A 49 -0.32 12.35 10.82
C ALA A 49 -1.44 12.68 11.81
N LEU A 50 -2.43 11.78 11.96
CA LEU A 50 -3.53 11.92 12.94
C LEU A 50 -3.05 11.88 14.40
N ASP A 51 -2.04 11.06 14.71
CA ASP A 51 -1.44 11.04 16.06
C ASP A 51 -0.82 12.39 16.45
N LYS A 52 -0.40 13.20 15.47
CA LYS A 52 0.17 14.53 15.68
C LYS A 52 -0.87 15.64 15.70
N ASP A 53 -1.86 15.53 14.81
CA ASP A 53 -2.94 16.49 14.66
C ASP A 53 -4.24 15.73 14.36
N SER A 54 -5.05 15.55 15.38
CA SER A 54 -6.33 14.83 15.30
C SER A 54 -7.42 15.55 14.50
N GLU A 55 -7.22 16.84 14.19
CA GLU A 55 -8.19 17.64 13.42
C GLU A 55 -8.01 17.49 11.90
N LEU A 56 -6.95 16.82 11.43
CA LEU A 56 -6.71 16.60 10.01
C LEU A 56 -7.83 15.78 9.36
N ASN A 57 -8.36 16.31 8.27
CA ASN A 57 -9.30 15.58 7.42
C ASN A 57 -8.52 14.68 6.45
N ILE A 58 -8.42 13.39 6.77
CA ILE A 58 -7.73 12.40 5.93
C ILE A 58 -8.74 11.55 5.18
N VAL A 59 -8.66 11.58 3.86
CA VAL A 59 -9.43 10.70 2.98
C VAL A 59 -8.55 9.55 2.52
N ASN A 60 -8.92 8.32 2.86
CA ASN A 60 -8.21 7.10 2.49
C ASN A 60 -9.14 6.16 1.71
N ILE A 61 -8.85 5.96 0.43
CA ILE A 61 -9.67 5.17 -0.47
C ILE A 61 -8.84 4.42 -1.52
N THR A 62 -9.47 3.49 -2.23
CA THR A 62 -8.92 2.91 -3.45
C THR A 62 -9.31 3.74 -4.68
N SER A 63 -8.54 3.65 -5.76
CA SER A 63 -8.90 4.28 -7.03
C SER A 63 -10.20 3.70 -7.63
N GLU A 64 -10.54 2.47 -7.28
CA GLU A 64 -11.83 1.87 -7.65
C GLU A 64 -12.99 2.52 -6.91
N GLN A 65 -12.85 2.76 -5.60
CA GLN A 65 -13.86 3.47 -4.80
C GLN A 65 -14.07 4.89 -5.30
N PHE A 66 -12.99 5.63 -5.58
CA PHE A 66 -13.07 6.95 -6.21
C PHE A 66 -13.87 6.90 -7.52
N THR A 67 -13.63 5.88 -8.36
CA THR A 67 -14.36 5.67 -9.61
C THR A 67 -15.85 5.41 -9.37
N LEU A 68 -16.19 4.55 -8.41
CA LEU A 68 -17.57 4.23 -8.06
C LEU A 68 -18.33 5.45 -7.53
N ASP A 69 -17.68 6.23 -6.65
CA ASP A 69 -18.26 7.44 -6.09
C ASP A 69 -18.51 8.49 -7.16
N PHE A 70 -17.56 8.64 -8.10
CA PHE A 70 -17.74 9.54 -9.25
C PHE A 70 -18.92 9.12 -10.13
N VAL A 71 -18.99 7.84 -10.54
CA VAL A 71 -20.09 7.33 -11.35
C VAL A 71 -21.44 7.48 -10.64
N ASN A 72 -21.49 7.20 -9.34
CA ASN A 72 -22.70 7.39 -8.54
C ASN A 72 -23.11 8.88 -8.44
N SER A 73 -22.14 9.78 -8.34
CA SER A 73 -22.40 11.22 -8.31
C SER A 73 -23.01 11.74 -9.62
N LEU A 74 -22.53 11.21 -10.78
CA LEU A 74 -23.10 11.50 -12.08
C LEU A 74 -24.58 11.05 -12.18
N ARG A 75 -24.86 9.81 -11.74
CA ARG A 75 -26.23 9.26 -11.75
C ARG A 75 -27.22 10.05 -10.87
N LYS A 76 -26.70 10.64 -9.77
CA LYS A 76 -27.51 11.39 -8.81
C LYS A 76 -27.49 12.90 -9.03
N ASN A 77 -26.82 13.41 -10.06
CA ASN A 77 -26.55 14.84 -10.29
C ASN A 77 -25.87 15.54 -9.10
N LYS A 78 -24.93 14.86 -8.42
CA LYS A 78 -24.23 15.32 -7.19
C LYS A 78 -22.73 15.48 -7.40
N THR A 79 -22.28 15.87 -8.58
CA THR A 79 -20.85 16.00 -8.91
C THR A 79 -20.15 17.11 -8.12
N ILE A 80 -20.86 18.15 -7.73
CA ILE A 80 -20.32 19.23 -6.87
C ILE A 80 -20.05 18.69 -5.46
N GLU A 81 -20.99 17.95 -4.88
CA GLU A 81 -20.84 17.32 -3.55
C GLU A 81 -19.68 16.33 -3.56
N PHE A 82 -19.60 15.48 -4.59
CA PHE A 82 -18.45 14.59 -4.79
C PHE A 82 -17.12 15.35 -4.80
N ALA A 83 -17.03 16.42 -5.61
CA ALA A 83 -15.81 17.20 -5.69
C ALA A 83 -15.42 17.85 -4.36
N GLN A 84 -16.39 18.38 -3.61
CA GLN A 84 -16.17 18.97 -2.29
C GLN A 84 -15.64 17.95 -1.29
N ASN A 85 -16.20 16.74 -1.24
CA ASN A 85 -15.79 15.68 -0.32
C ASN A 85 -14.31 15.33 -0.45
N TYR A 86 -13.80 15.25 -1.68
CA TYR A 86 -12.39 14.93 -1.90
C TYR A 86 -11.45 16.14 -1.79
N ARG A 87 -11.91 17.32 -2.24
CA ARG A 87 -11.08 18.54 -2.27
C ARG A 87 -10.98 19.25 -0.93
N SER A 88 -11.79 18.87 0.05
CA SER A 88 -11.70 19.38 1.44
C SER A 88 -10.69 18.62 2.28
N SER A 89 -10.10 17.51 1.80
CA SER A 89 -9.14 16.75 2.57
C SER A 89 -7.81 17.49 2.78
N ASP A 90 -7.20 17.32 3.94
CA ASP A 90 -5.84 17.79 4.23
C ASP A 90 -4.80 16.81 3.70
N ILE A 91 -5.14 15.51 3.76
CA ILE A 91 -4.33 14.43 3.20
C ILE A 91 -5.24 13.51 2.38
N LEU A 92 -4.90 13.32 1.10
CA LEU A 92 -5.59 12.36 0.23
C LEU A 92 -4.69 11.14 -0.01
N LEU A 93 -5.13 9.98 0.46
CA LEU A 93 -4.48 8.69 0.28
C LEU A 93 -5.26 7.86 -0.72
N ILE A 94 -4.66 7.54 -1.87
CA ILE A 94 -5.31 6.70 -2.90
C ILE A 94 -4.48 5.47 -3.20
N ASP A 95 -5.08 4.31 -2.94
CA ASP A 95 -4.47 3.02 -3.21
C ASP A 95 -4.72 2.55 -4.64
N ASP A 96 -3.70 1.91 -5.21
CA ASP A 96 -3.76 1.17 -6.48
C ASP A 96 -4.22 2.01 -7.69
N ILE A 97 -3.52 3.13 -7.96
CA ILE A 97 -3.85 4.06 -9.06
C ILE A 97 -3.86 3.43 -10.46
N GLN A 98 -3.28 2.23 -10.65
CA GLN A 98 -3.33 1.50 -11.92
C GLN A 98 -4.77 1.16 -12.35
N PHE A 99 -5.73 1.09 -11.43
CA PHE A 99 -7.14 0.86 -11.76
C PHE A 99 -7.88 2.06 -12.35
N PHE A 100 -7.23 3.23 -12.45
CA PHE A 100 -7.73 4.33 -13.28
C PHE A 100 -7.56 4.07 -14.79
N ARG A 101 -6.74 3.09 -15.18
CA ARG A 101 -6.48 2.77 -16.60
C ARG A 101 -7.77 2.58 -17.38
N GLY A 102 -7.86 3.25 -18.55
CA GLY A 102 -9.00 3.13 -19.45
C GLY A 102 -10.27 3.87 -19.00
N LYS A 103 -10.25 4.57 -17.86
CA LYS A 103 -11.41 5.30 -17.32
C LYS A 103 -11.23 6.80 -17.51
N GLU A 104 -11.31 7.27 -18.74
CA GLU A 104 -10.94 8.64 -19.12
C GLU A 104 -11.64 9.73 -18.31
N GLN A 105 -12.97 9.64 -18.13
CA GLN A 105 -13.72 10.61 -17.34
C GLN A 105 -13.31 10.62 -15.86
N THR A 106 -13.04 9.46 -15.28
CA THR A 106 -12.55 9.36 -13.91
C THR A 106 -11.14 9.96 -13.78
N GLN A 107 -10.26 9.69 -14.75
CA GLN A 107 -8.93 10.29 -14.80
C GLN A 107 -9.00 11.82 -14.88
N GLU A 108 -9.93 12.35 -15.66
CA GLU A 108 -10.15 13.79 -15.76
C GLU A 108 -10.61 14.39 -14.43
N GLN A 109 -11.59 13.75 -13.79
CA GLN A 109 -12.08 14.18 -12.48
C GLN A 109 -11.00 14.10 -11.40
N PHE A 110 -10.20 13.03 -11.43
CA PHE A 110 -9.06 12.90 -10.53
C PHE A 110 -7.99 13.96 -10.78
N PHE A 111 -7.69 14.28 -12.04
CA PHE A 111 -6.76 15.34 -12.40
C PHE A 111 -7.19 16.71 -11.82
N HIS A 112 -8.48 17.04 -11.89
CA HIS A 112 -8.99 18.27 -11.30
C HIS A 112 -8.90 18.26 -9.77
N THR A 113 -9.23 17.15 -9.13
CA THR A 113 -9.09 16.98 -7.67
C THR A 113 -7.64 17.12 -7.23
N PHE A 114 -6.73 16.44 -7.92
CA PHE A 114 -5.29 16.53 -7.71
C PHE A 114 -4.79 17.98 -7.77
N ASN A 115 -5.13 18.71 -8.82
CA ASN A 115 -4.67 20.09 -8.99
C ASN A 115 -5.15 21.01 -7.86
N VAL A 116 -6.40 20.89 -7.44
CA VAL A 116 -6.95 21.70 -6.34
C VAL A 116 -6.20 21.42 -5.03
N LEU A 117 -6.02 20.15 -4.68
CA LEU A 117 -5.30 19.78 -3.47
C LEU A 117 -3.84 20.21 -3.51
N HIS A 118 -3.13 19.93 -4.59
CA HIS A 118 -1.73 20.27 -4.74
C HIS A 118 -1.49 21.79 -4.67
N GLN A 119 -2.32 22.60 -5.35
CA GLN A 119 -2.23 24.06 -5.31
C GLN A 119 -2.57 24.66 -3.95
N SER A 120 -3.40 23.96 -3.17
CA SER A 120 -3.75 24.36 -1.80
C SER A 120 -2.75 23.85 -0.75
N GLY A 121 -1.63 23.26 -1.17
CA GLY A 121 -0.63 22.72 -0.25
C GLY A 121 -1.10 21.49 0.55
N LYS A 122 -2.14 20.78 0.07
CA LYS A 122 -2.64 19.55 0.70
C LYS A 122 -1.84 18.35 0.23
N GLN A 123 -1.58 17.40 1.13
CA GLN A 123 -0.76 16.23 0.80
C GLN A 123 -1.53 15.21 -0.03
N ILE A 124 -0.86 14.67 -1.04
CA ILE A 124 -1.36 13.56 -1.85
C ILE A 124 -0.37 12.39 -1.72
N VAL A 125 -0.87 11.21 -1.37
CA VAL A 125 -0.09 9.96 -1.34
C VAL A 125 -0.79 8.94 -2.21
N LEU A 126 -0.05 8.34 -3.12
CA LEU A 126 -0.57 7.38 -4.08
C LEU A 126 0.22 6.07 -3.98
N THR A 127 -0.46 4.93 -4.17
CA THR A 127 0.25 3.66 -4.37
C THR A 127 0.05 3.13 -5.79
N ALA A 128 1.02 2.36 -6.26
CA ALA A 128 1.03 1.81 -7.61
C ALA A 128 1.73 0.45 -7.68
N ASP A 129 1.37 -0.37 -8.69
CA ASP A 129 2.01 -1.66 -8.94
C ASP A 129 3.39 -1.53 -9.61
N LYS A 130 3.68 -0.38 -10.23
CA LYS A 130 4.93 -0.06 -10.93
C LYS A 130 5.16 1.44 -11.00
N PHE A 131 6.34 1.83 -11.48
CA PHE A 131 6.70 3.23 -11.69
C PHE A 131 5.68 3.95 -12.60
N PRO A 132 5.24 5.17 -12.26
CA PRO A 132 4.23 5.90 -13.03
C PRO A 132 4.56 6.04 -14.51
N GLY A 133 5.83 6.26 -14.87
CA GLY A 133 6.28 6.37 -16.27
C GLY A 133 6.07 5.11 -17.10
N GLU A 134 5.89 3.95 -16.47
CA GLU A 134 5.64 2.65 -17.13
C GLU A 134 4.14 2.32 -17.26
N MET A 135 3.27 3.17 -16.72
CA MET A 135 1.82 2.93 -16.71
C MET A 135 1.18 3.30 -18.04
N LYS A 136 0.85 2.29 -18.84
CA LYS A 136 0.08 2.48 -20.07
C LYS A 136 -1.41 2.70 -19.74
N GLY A 137 -2.10 3.57 -20.50
CA GLY A 137 -3.54 3.81 -20.37
C GLY A 137 -3.92 4.84 -19.30
N LEU A 138 -2.95 5.54 -18.73
CA LEU A 138 -3.14 6.78 -18.00
C LEU A 138 -2.84 7.98 -18.92
N GLN A 139 -3.58 9.06 -18.75
CA GLN A 139 -3.41 10.29 -19.53
C GLN A 139 -2.06 10.95 -19.20
N SER A 140 -1.37 11.47 -20.21
CA SER A 140 -0.04 12.11 -20.07
C SER A 140 -0.02 13.24 -19.04
N ARG A 141 -1.11 13.99 -18.92
CA ARG A 141 -1.24 15.07 -17.93
C ARG A 141 -1.24 14.56 -16.48
N LEU A 142 -1.84 13.37 -16.21
CA LEU A 142 -1.75 12.72 -14.89
C LEU A 142 -0.35 12.22 -14.61
N LEU A 143 0.26 11.54 -15.58
CA LEU A 143 1.65 11.06 -15.45
C LEU A 143 2.63 12.21 -15.19
N SER A 144 2.45 13.35 -15.85
CA SER A 144 3.24 14.56 -15.59
C SER A 144 3.09 15.05 -14.15
N ARG A 145 1.86 15.00 -13.59
CA ARG A 145 1.61 15.37 -12.18
C ARG A 145 2.20 14.38 -11.21
N PHE A 146 2.13 13.10 -11.51
CA PHE A 146 2.73 12.05 -10.69
C PHE A 146 4.26 12.20 -10.63
N ASN A 147 4.89 12.53 -11.75
CA ASN A 147 6.33 12.72 -11.82
C ASN A 147 6.81 14.06 -11.23
N SER A 148 5.93 14.97 -10.83
CA SER A 148 6.32 16.26 -10.23
C SER A 148 6.75 16.16 -8.76
N GLY A 149 6.39 15.08 -8.08
CA GLY A 149 6.74 14.84 -6.68
C GLY A 149 7.78 13.73 -6.51
N LEU A 150 7.72 13.04 -5.38
CA LEU A 150 8.65 11.97 -5.03
C LEU A 150 8.03 10.59 -5.33
N SER A 151 8.72 9.78 -6.11
CA SER A 151 8.39 8.36 -6.31
C SER A 151 9.42 7.49 -5.58
N VAL A 152 8.92 6.58 -4.74
CA VAL A 152 9.74 5.65 -3.96
C VAL A 152 9.31 4.22 -4.23
N ASP A 153 10.29 3.33 -4.41
CA ASP A 153 10.05 1.92 -4.66
C ASP A 153 10.08 1.10 -3.36
N VAL A 154 9.29 0.04 -3.36
CA VAL A 154 9.34 -1.01 -2.34
C VAL A 154 9.69 -2.31 -3.03
N GLN A 155 10.88 -2.82 -2.72
CA GLN A 155 11.41 -4.03 -3.32
C GLN A 155 11.05 -5.29 -2.51
N PRO A 156 11.08 -6.49 -3.10
CA PRO A 156 10.95 -7.74 -2.36
C PRO A 156 11.98 -7.84 -1.24
N PRO A 157 11.59 -8.37 -0.05
CA PRO A 157 12.52 -8.52 1.07
C PRO A 157 13.62 -9.53 0.76
N ASN A 158 14.85 -9.22 1.20
CA ASN A 158 15.97 -10.18 1.17
C ASN A 158 15.71 -11.35 2.15
N PHE A 159 16.60 -12.33 2.18
CA PHE A 159 16.43 -13.54 2.99
C PHE A 159 16.30 -13.20 4.48
N GLU A 160 17.20 -12.39 5.01
CA GLU A 160 17.26 -12.01 6.42
C GLU A 160 15.97 -11.28 6.85
N LEU A 161 15.49 -10.40 6.01
CA LEU A 161 14.26 -9.66 6.27
C LEU A 161 13.02 -10.58 6.20
N ARG A 162 13.01 -11.58 5.29
CA ARG A 162 11.93 -12.59 5.28
C ARG A 162 11.90 -13.41 6.55
N VAL A 163 13.07 -13.82 7.06
CA VAL A 163 13.18 -14.52 8.36
C VAL A 163 12.62 -13.65 9.48
N ALA A 164 13.03 -12.37 9.54
CA ALA A 164 12.54 -11.45 10.57
C ALA A 164 11.01 -11.24 10.48
N ILE A 165 10.46 -11.10 9.26
CA ILE A 165 9.01 -10.98 9.04
C ILE A 165 8.28 -12.23 9.52
N LEU A 166 8.79 -13.43 9.20
CA LEU A 166 8.17 -14.69 9.61
C LEU A 166 8.17 -14.87 11.12
N LEU A 167 9.27 -14.54 11.79
CA LEU A 167 9.37 -14.58 13.26
C LEU A 167 8.34 -13.66 13.91
N GLU A 168 8.27 -12.39 13.47
CA GLU A 168 7.32 -11.43 14.01
C GLU A 168 5.85 -11.86 13.73
N LYS A 169 5.57 -12.37 12.52
CA LYS A 169 4.22 -12.83 12.17
C LYS A 169 3.83 -14.11 12.92
N ALA A 170 4.76 -15.01 13.17
CA ALA A 170 4.52 -16.20 14.01
C ALA A 170 4.19 -15.77 15.45
N GLU A 171 4.97 -14.87 16.04
CA GLU A 171 4.74 -14.35 17.39
C GLU A 171 3.39 -13.63 17.52
N GLN A 172 3.07 -12.72 16.58
CA GLN A 172 1.78 -12.01 16.54
C GLN A 172 0.57 -12.94 16.48
N ASN A 173 0.72 -14.13 15.88
CA ASN A 173 -0.33 -15.13 15.75
C ASN A 173 -0.25 -16.21 16.85
N GLY A 174 0.63 -16.07 17.84
CA GLY A 174 0.81 -17.05 18.93
C GLY A 174 1.33 -18.41 18.44
N LEU A 175 2.05 -18.42 17.31
CA LEU A 175 2.58 -19.63 16.71
C LEU A 175 4.06 -19.82 17.06
N THR A 176 4.39 -20.94 17.69
CA THR A 176 5.78 -21.29 17.95
C THR A 176 6.31 -22.17 16.83
N LEU A 177 7.29 -21.67 16.10
CA LEU A 177 7.99 -22.38 15.03
C LEU A 177 9.46 -22.48 15.40
N ASP A 178 10.08 -23.63 15.10
CA ASP A 178 11.53 -23.76 15.19
C ASP A 178 12.22 -22.94 14.09
N TYR A 179 13.46 -22.55 14.36
CA TYR A 179 14.21 -21.69 13.43
C TYR A 179 14.42 -22.35 12.07
N SER A 180 14.56 -23.67 12.02
CA SER A 180 14.73 -24.43 10.76
C SER A 180 13.48 -24.35 9.88
N SER A 181 12.30 -24.38 10.46
CA SER A 181 11.02 -24.17 9.76
C SER A 181 10.90 -22.75 9.20
N ILE A 182 11.28 -21.73 10.00
CA ILE A 182 11.31 -20.33 9.55
C ILE A 182 12.26 -20.16 8.37
N GLU A 183 13.49 -20.68 8.48
CA GLU A 183 14.45 -20.62 7.36
C GLU A 183 13.94 -21.35 6.10
N PHE A 184 13.31 -22.51 6.28
CA PHE A 184 12.77 -23.28 5.16
C PHE A 184 11.70 -22.47 4.42
N ILE A 185 10.76 -21.87 5.14
CA ILE A 185 9.72 -20.99 4.55
C ILE A 185 10.39 -19.81 3.84
N ALA A 186 11.34 -19.11 4.49
CA ALA A 186 12.02 -17.95 3.94
C ALA A 186 12.82 -18.25 2.67
N ARG A 187 13.37 -19.47 2.53
CA ARG A 187 14.11 -19.90 1.34
C ARG A 187 13.21 -20.16 0.14
N HIS A 188 11.98 -20.61 0.35
CA HIS A 188 11.07 -21.03 -0.70
C HIS A 188 10.05 -19.94 -1.07
N ILE A 189 9.54 -19.18 -0.10
CA ILE A 189 8.60 -18.08 -0.34
C ILE A 189 9.39 -16.77 -0.48
N LYS A 190 9.58 -16.31 -1.72
CA LYS A 190 10.48 -15.19 -2.03
C LYS A 190 9.79 -13.93 -2.55
N ASN A 191 8.55 -14.05 -3.07
CA ASN A 191 7.96 -13.06 -3.95
C ASN A 191 7.42 -11.84 -3.21
N ASN A 192 6.76 -12.03 -2.08
CA ASN A 192 6.10 -10.94 -1.37
C ASN A 192 5.81 -11.27 0.09
N VAL A 193 5.51 -10.23 0.88
CA VAL A 193 5.22 -10.35 2.31
C VAL A 193 3.86 -11.00 2.58
N ARG A 194 2.89 -10.80 1.67
CA ARG A 194 1.54 -11.39 1.80
C ARG A 194 1.59 -12.92 1.75
N ASP A 195 2.46 -13.49 0.92
CA ASP A 195 2.63 -14.95 0.85
C ASP A 195 3.32 -15.51 2.09
N LEU A 196 4.28 -14.78 2.67
CA LEU A 196 4.89 -15.14 3.96
C LEU A 196 3.84 -15.18 5.07
N GLU A 197 3.05 -14.12 5.22
CA GLU A 197 1.98 -14.01 6.20
C GLU A 197 0.91 -15.08 6.00
N GLY A 198 0.46 -15.28 4.76
CA GLY A 198 -0.49 -16.33 4.42
C GLY A 198 0.01 -17.75 4.69
N THR A 199 1.33 -17.98 4.68
CA THR A 199 1.94 -19.26 5.07
C THR A 199 1.81 -19.48 6.57
N ILE A 200 2.09 -18.47 7.39
CA ILE A 200 1.90 -18.51 8.85
C ILE A 200 0.44 -18.77 9.20
N ILE A 201 -0.49 -18.02 8.59
CA ILE A 201 -1.93 -18.20 8.83
C ILE A 201 -2.39 -19.62 8.45
N ARG A 202 -1.88 -20.19 7.36
CA ARG A 202 -2.25 -21.54 6.93
C ARG A 202 -1.70 -22.62 7.87
N LEU A 203 -0.46 -22.46 8.37
CA LEU A 203 0.09 -23.34 9.40
C LEU A 203 -0.75 -23.30 10.67
N LEU A 204 -1.10 -22.10 11.14
CA LEU A 204 -1.97 -21.92 12.28
C LEU A 204 -3.34 -22.59 12.09
N ALA A 205 -3.96 -22.39 10.94
CA ALA A 205 -5.27 -22.97 10.63
C ALA A 205 -5.22 -24.51 10.59
N LYS A 206 -4.20 -25.10 9.93
CA LYS A 206 -4.06 -26.57 9.90
C LYS A 206 -3.81 -27.13 11.29
N SER A 207 -2.94 -26.49 12.09
CA SER A 207 -2.67 -26.92 13.46
C SER A 207 -3.91 -26.86 14.35
N SER A 208 -4.60 -25.72 14.38
CA SER A 208 -5.71 -25.49 15.30
C SER A 208 -7.00 -26.20 14.87
N LEU A 209 -7.34 -26.21 13.56
CA LEU A 209 -8.60 -26.78 13.07
C LEU A 209 -8.55 -28.30 12.90
N LEU A 210 -7.39 -28.85 12.55
CA LEU A 210 -7.20 -30.29 12.35
C LEU A 210 -6.55 -30.98 13.55
N ASN A 211 -6.20 -30.19 14.58
CA ASN A 211 -5.49 -30.65 15.78
C ASN A 211 -4.19 -31.41 15.45
N ILE A 212 -3.42 -30.87 14.49
CA ILE A 212 -2.15 -31.43 14.01
C ILE A 212 -1.00 -30.63 14.59
N GLU A 213 -0.01 -31.33 15.14
CA GLU A 213 1.22 -30.70 15.62
C GLU A 213 2.04 -30.14 14.45
N ILE A 214 2.58 -28.93 14.62
CA ILE A 214 3.42 -28.31 13.60
C ILE A 214 4.79 -28.98 13.62
N ASN A 215 5.09 -29.66 12.55
CA ASN A 215 6.36 -30.35 12.31
C ASN A 215 6.86 -30.04 10.89
N ASN A 216 8.09 -30.45 10.59
CA ASN A 216 8.72 -30.23 9.29
C ASN A 216 7.92 -30.79 8.10
N SER A 217 7.14 -31.85 8.30
CA SER A 217 6.27 -32.42 7.26
C SER A 217 5.14 -31.46 6.91
N LEU A 218 4.45 -30.94 7.91
CA LEU A 218 3.36 -29.97 7.73
C LEU A 218 3.89 -28.65 7.11
N VAL A 219 5.03 -28.16 7.57
CA VAL A 219 5.68 -26.96 6.99
C VAL A 219 5.99 -27.18 5.52
N THR A 220 6.59 -28.33 5.16
CA THR A 220 6.92 -28.67 3.77
C THR A 220 5.67 -28.76 2.90
N GLU A 221 4.59 -29.38 3.40
CA GLU A 221 3.31 -29.49 2.70
C GLU A 221 2.74 -28.08 2.40
N VAL A 222 2.64 -27.23 3.42
CA VAL A 222 2.07 -25.89 3.28
C VAL A 222 2.89 -25.00 2.33
N VAL A 223 4.22 -25.11 2.36
CA VAL A 223 5.09 -24.37 1.43
C VAL A 223 4.90 -24.87 -0.01
N ARG A 224 4.81 -26.17 -0.25
CA ARG A 224 4.58 -26.74 -1.59
C ARG A 224 3.25 -26.33 -2.22
N GLU A 225 2.23 -26.07 -1.41
CA GLU A 225 0.93 -25.60 -1.91
C GLU A 225 0.99 -24.12 -2.39
N ARG A 226 2.10 -23.40 -2.15
CA ARG A 226 2.26 -21.98 -2.47
C ARG A 226 3.35 -21.68 -3.49
N VAL A 227 4.20 -22.63 -3.79
CA VAL A 227 5.28 -22.54 -4.78
C VAL A 227 4.90 -23.33 -6.02
#